data_34b2ec978b596b239ca9d3da649e5411
#
_entry.id   34b2ec978b596b239ca9d3da649e5411
#
_cell.length_a   1.000
_cell.length_b   1.000
_cell.length_c   1.000
_cell.angle_alpha   90.00
_cell.angle_beta   90.00
_cell.angle_gamma   90.00
#
_symmetry.space_group_name_H-M   'P 1'
#
loop_
_entity.id
_entity.type
_entity.pdbx_description
1 polymer ?
#
loop_
_entity_poly.entity_id
_entity_poly.type
_entity_poly.pdbx_seq_one_letter_code
_entity_poly.pdbx_strand_id
1 'polypeptide(L)'
;MRAKTEEKRQAILAAAKEVFLVNGFEAASMAEIAKVTGGSKQTLYSYFPSKEELFVAVMLEYSGRLILPAFQMLEDDKDLVDALKAFGKAFLTAISTPDVVAFRRVLAGEGARSGIGPLFYQNGPLMGLTRLAGFMERQMALGRMKAVPAFTAAEQFIALCESGPLRLHIQGVRGPISPAEIVEAADRAADLFTSGYGIR
;
A
#
# COMPACT_ATOMS: atom_id res chain seq x y z
N MET A 1 17.14 -2.00 -31.41
CA MET A 1 16.11 -1.86 -30.33
C MET A 1 16.61 -0.84 -29.32
N ARG A 2 15.89 0.26 -29.09
CA ARG A 2 16.31 1.30 -28.14
C ARG A 2 16.27 0.71 -26.73
N ALA A 3 17.34 0.83 -25.94
CA ALA A 3 17.37 0.29 -24.58
C ALA A 3 16.26 0.93 -23.73
N LYS A 4 15.61 0.13 -22.88
CA LYS A 4 14.63 0.61 -21.90
C LYS A 4 15.38 1.44 -20.87
N THR A 5 14.96 2.70 -20.66
CA THR A 5 15.56 3.57 -19.67
C THR A 5 14.63 3.77 -18.49
N GLU A 6 15.17 3.94 -17.28
CA GLU A 6 14.38 4.23 -16.09
C GLU A 6 13.67 5.59 -16.21
N GLU A 7 14.31 6.58 -16.80
CA GLU A 7 13.70 7.89 -17.07
C GLU A 7 12.40 7.74 -17.90
N LYS A 8 12.44 6.95 -18.99
CA LYS A 8 11.25 6.71 -19.82
C LYS A 8 10.19 5.91 -19.07
N ARG A 9 10.61 4.94 -18.25
CA ARG A 9 9.70 4.20 -17.39
C ARG A 9 8.96 5.13 -16.42
N GLN A 10 9.66 6.02 -15.74
CA GLN A 10 9.08 7.00 -14.83
C GLN A 10 8.14 7.99 -15.55
N ALA A 11 8.50 8.46 -16.74
CA ALA A 11 7.63 9.31 -17.55
C ALA A 11 6.31 8.60 -17.93
N ILE A 12 6.37 7.29 -18.24
CA ILE A 12 5.17 6.48 -18.51
C ILE A 12 4.31 6.35 -17.26
N LEU A 13 4.91 6.04 -16.10
CA LEU A 13 4.18 5.89 -14.85
C LEU A 13 3.48 7.20 -14.44
N ALA A 14 4.16 8.34 -14.59
CA ALA A 14 3.59 9.64 -14.30
C ALA A 14 2.38 9.96 -15.20
N ALA A 15 2.51 9.77 -16.51
CA ALA A 15 1.40 9.98 -17.43
C ALA A 15 0.24 9.01 -17.20
N ALA A 16 0.54 7.74 -16.93
CA ALA A 16 -0.48 6.73 -16.64
C ALA A 16 -1.24 7.05 -15.34
N LYS A 17 -0.54 7.54 -14.31
CA LYS A 17 -1.18 8.00 -13.07
C LYS A 17 -2.25 9.04 -13.36
N GLU A 18 -1.92 10.11 -14.10
CA GLU A 18 -2.86 11.17 -14.42
C GLU A 18 -4.08 10.62 -15.18
N VAL A 19 -3.85 9.79 -16.20
CA VAL A 19 -4.94 9.19 -16.99
C VAL A 19 -5.85 8.30 -16.13
N PHE A 20 -5.26 7.46 -15.26
CA PHE A 20 -6.04 6.59 -14.38
C PHE A 20 -6.82 7.35 -13.29
N LEU A 21 -6.26 8.41 -12.74
CA LEU A 21 -6.95 9.24 -11.74
C LEU A 21 -8.11 10.05 -12.33
N VAL A 22 -7.97 10.51 -13.59
CA VAL A 22 -9.00 11.30 -14.26
C VAL A 22 -10.10 10.41 -14.83
N ASN A 23 -9.73 9.35 -15.55
CA ASN A 23 -10.68 8.54 -16.34
C ASN A 23 -11.15 7.27 -15.59
N GLY A 24 -10.48 6.89 -14.52
CA GLY A 24 -10.64 5.57 -13.90
C GLY A 24 -9.96 4.46 -14.71
N PHE A 25 -9.98 3.23 -14.19
CA PHE A 25 -9.30 2.10 -14.82
C PHE A 25 -9.97 1.67 -16.13
N GLU A 26 -11.31 1.54 -16.16
CA GLU A 26 -12.06 1.03 -17.32
C GLU A 26 -11.92 1.94 -18.55
N ALA A 27 -12.17 3.24 -18.39
CA ALA A 27 -12.15 4.18 -19.50
C ALA A 27 -10.74 4.56 -19.97
N ALA A 28 -9.72 4.40 -19.12
CA ALA A 28 -8.34 4.63 -19.50
C ALA A 28 -7.86 3.65 -20.58
N SER A 29 -7.08 4.14 -21.55
CA SER A 29 -6.55 3.32 -22.64
C SER A 29 -5.05 3.47 -22.79
N MET A 30 -4.38 2.37 -23.18
CA MET A 30 -2.95 2.37 -23.52
C MET A 30 -2.62 3.34 -24.68
N ALA A 31 -3.59 3.62 -25.56
CA ALA A 31 -3.41 4.58 -26.64
C ALA A 31 -3.32 6.02 -26.15
N GLU A 32 -4.19 6.38 -25.23
CA GLU A 32 -4.22 7.70 -24.60
C GLU A 32 -2.94 7.94 -23.77
N ILE A 33 -2.55 6.97 -22.95
CA ILE A 33 -1.30 7.05 -22.17
C ILE A 33 -0.09 7.21 -23.09
N ALA A 34 -0.02 6.44 -24.20
CA ALA A 34 1.04 6.58 -25.19
C ALA A 34 1.09 7.99 -25.79
N LYS A 35 -0.07 8.58 -26.10
CA LYS A 35 -0.18 9.96 -26.62
C LYS A 35 0.32 10.98 -25.62
N VAL A 36 -0.06 10.86 -24.33
CA VAL A 36 0.38 11.77 -23.26
C VAL A 36 1.90 11.68 -23.03
N THR A 37 2.49 10.47 -23.14
CA THR A 37 3.94 10.28 -22.98
C THR A 37 4.77 10.71 -24.21
N GLY A 38 4.11 11.14 -25.29
CA GLY A 38 4.80 11.46 -26.56
C GLY A 38 5.48 10.26 -27.22
N GLY A 39 4.99 9.03 -26.91
CA GLY A 39 5.55 7.78 -27.43
C GLY A 39 4.57 6.98 -28.29
N SER A 40 5.08 5.90 -28.93
CA SER A 40 4.23 4.96 -29.65
C SER A 40 3.59 3.94 -28.69
N LYS A 41 2.43 3.38 -29.10
CA LYS A 41 1.85 2.21 -28.38
C LYS A 41 2.84 1.06 -28.25
N GLN A 42 3.61 0.78 -29.29
CA GLN A 42 4.62 -0.27 -29.27
C GLN A 42 5.69 -0.03 -28.21
N THR A 43 6.13 1.22 -28.04
CA THR A 43 7.05 1.59 -26.98
C THR A 43 6.42 1.34 -25.61
N LEU A 44 5.17 1.79 -25.39
CA LEU A 44 4.47 1.59 -24.13
C LEU A 44 4.33 0.10 -23.78
N TYR A 45 3.85 -0.72 -24.72
CA TYR A 45 3.73 -2.16 -24.53
C TYR A 45 5.07 -2.87 -24.29
N SER A 46 6.19 -2.30 -24.76
CA SER A 46 7.51 -2.85 -24.45
C SER A 46 7.90 -2.68 -22.97
N TYR A 47 7.38 -1.65 -22.28
CA TYR A 47 7.61 -1.43 -20.85
C TYR A 47 6.58 -2.13 -19.96
N PHE A 48 5.32 -2.10 -20.38
CA PHE A 48 4.19 -2.63 -19.63
C PHE A 48 3.31 -3.44 -20.58
N PRO A 49 3.34 -4.77 -20.50
CA PRO A 49 2.64 -5.67 -21.42
C PRO A 49 1.12 -5.50 -21.46
N SER A 50 0.53 -4.99 -20.35
CA SER A 50 -0.91 -4.79 -20.27
C SER A 50 -1.26 -3.50 -19.50
N LYS A 51 -2.54 -3.08 -19.60
CA LYS A 51 -3.10 -1.98 -18.82
C LYS A 51 -3.10 -2.30 -17.33
N GLU A 52 -3.38 -3.55 -16.99
CA GLU A 52 -3.40 -4.10 -15.64
C GLU A 52 -2.02 -4.00 -14.98
N GLU A 53 -0.98 -4.45 -15.67
CA GLU A 53 0.40 -4.35 -15.18
C GLU A 53 0.84 -2.90 -15.02
N LEU A 54 0.49 -2.03 -15.96
CA LEU A 54 0.78 -0.60 -15.86
C LEU A 54 0.06 0.04 -14.67
N PHE A 55 -1.22 -0.28 -14.47
CA PHE A 55 -1.99 0.24 -13.32
C PHE A 55 -1.38 -0.19 -12.00
N VAL A 56 -1.07 -1.48 -11.85
CA VAL A 56 -0.44 -2.01 -10.65
C VAL A 56 0.95 -1.39 -10.43
N ALA A 57 1.74 -1.24 -11.50
CA ALA A 57 3.04 -0.58 -11.41
C ALA A 57 2.94 0.89 -10.94
N VAL A 58 1.92 1.64 -11.40
CA VAL A 58 1.62 2.99 -10.91
C VAL A 58 1.28 2.96 -9.42
N MET A 59 0.34 2.09 -9.01
CA MET A 59 -0.02 1.97 -7.60
C MET A 59 1.20 1.69 -6.71
N LEU A 60 2.03 0.71 -7.10
CA LEU A 60 3.21 0.30 -6.32
C LEU A 60 4.29 1.38 -6.29
N GLU A 61 4.49 2.10 -7.40
CA GLU A 61 5.47 3.20 -7.46
C GLU A 61 5.10 4.31 -6.48
N TYR A 62 3.83 4.74 -6.46
CA TYR A 62 3.40 5.85 -5.62
C TYR A 62 3.13 5.44 -4.17
N SER A 63 2.48 4.29 -3.92
CA SER A 63 2.25 3.81 -2.55
C SER A 63 3.52 3.26 -1.91
N GLY A 64 4.34 2.54 -2.66
CA GLY A 64 5.56 1.90 -2.15
C GLY A 64 6.55 2.91 -1.60
N ARG A 65 6.79 4.02 -2.31
CA ARG A 65 7.68 5.11 -1.83
C ARG A 65 7.23 5.69 -0.49
N LEU A 66 5.91 5.73 -0.25
CA LEU A 66 5.33 6.26 0.98
C LEU A 66 5.31 5.24 2.11
N ILE A 67 5.10 3.96 1.79
CA ILE A 67 4.95 2.87 2.78
C ILE A 67 6.31 2.32 3.23
N LEU A 68 7.30 2.23 2.34
CA LEU A 68 8.60 1.66 2.68
C LEU A 68 9.27 2.26 3.92
N PRO A 69 9.25 3.59 4.15
CA PRO A 69 9.79 4.18 5.37
C PRO A 69 9.11 3.71 6.66
N ALA A 70 7.83 3.28 6.60
CA ALA A 70 7.15 2.77 7.79
C ALA A 70 7.83 1.51 8.34
N PHE A 71 8.34 0.64 7.46
CA PHE A 71 9.05 -0.58 7.89
C PHE A 71 10.38 -0.29 8.59
N GLN A 72 10.97 0.89 8.41
CA GLN A 72 12.16 1.32 9.13
C GLN A 72 11.87 1.64 10.61
N MET A 73 10.58 1.80 10.97
CA MET A 73 10.16 2.03 12.36
C MET A 73 10.10 0.72 13.17
N LEU A 74 10.15 -0.45 12.50
CA LEU A 74 10.11 -1.77 13.12
C LEU A 74 11.52 -2.21 13.55
N GLU A 75 12.06 -1.51 14.55
CA GLU A 75 13.37 -1.78 15.13
C GLU A 75 13.24 -2.75 16.32
N ASP A 76 14.15 -3.71 16.42
CA ASP A 76 14.08 -4.78 17.41
C ASP A 76 14.48 -4.35 18.83
N ASP A 77 15.18 -3.22 18.98
CA ASP A 77 15.59 -2.63 20.25
C ASP A 77 14.51 -1.77 20.91
N LYS A 78 13.48 -1.37 20.17
CA LYS A 78 12.35 -0.62 20.70
C LYS A 78 11.37 -1.53 21.46
N ASP A 79 10.59 -0.92 22.36
CA ASP A 79 9.42 -1.57 22.95
C ASP A 79 8.43 -1.95 21.84
N LEU A 80 7.78 -3.12 21.99
CA LEU A 80 6.83 -3.63 20.99
C LEU A 80 5.71 -2.64 20.68
N VAL A 81 5.14 -2.02 21.75
CA VAL A 81 4.03 -1.05 21.59
C VAL A 81 4.51 0.17 20.83
N ASP A 82 5.67 0.72 21.20
CA ASP A 82 6.22 1.93 20.57
C ASP A 82 6.60 1.69 19.11
N ALA A 83 7.19 0.54 18.78
CA ALA A 83 7.49 0.17 17.40
C ALA A 83 6.22 0.06 16.57
N LEU A 84 5.17 -0.59 17.09
CA LEU A 84 3.89 -0.74 16.39
C LEU A 84 3.14 0.60 16.24
N LYS A 85 3.18 1.49 17.25
CA LYS A 85 2.62 2.85 17.14
C LYS A 85 3.32 3.66 16.06
N ALA A 86 4.65 3.65 16.05
CA ALA A 86 5.44 4.37 15.04
C ALA A 86 5.17 3.83 13.63
N PHE A 87 5.18 2.51 13.45
CA PHE A 87 4.83 1.86 12.18
C PHE A 87 3.40 2.21 11.76
N GLY A 88 2.41 2.01 12.63
CA GLY A 88 1.00 2.27 12.34
C GLY A 88 0.75 3.70 11.90
N LYS A 89 1.36 4.68 12.56
CA LYS A 89 1.30 6.10 12.21
C LYS A 89 1.89 6.37 10.83
N ALA A 90 3.09 5.87 10.54
CA ALA A 90 3.75 6.06 9.25
C ALA A 90 2.97 5.34 8.13
N PHE A 91 2.51 4.13 8.37
CA PHE A 91 1.69 3.35 7.44
C PHE A 91 0.37 4.05 7.12
N LEU A 92 -0.41 4.46 8.13
CA LEU A 92 -1.68 5.16 7.93
C LEU A 92 -1.48 6.49 7.20
N THR A 93 -0.43 7.25 7.52
CA THR A 93 -0.09 8.48 6.80
C THR A 93 0.11 8.21 5.31
N ALA A 94 0.86 7.16 4.98
CA ALA A 94 1.15 6.78 3.60
C ALA A 94 -0.11 6.37 2.83
N ILE A 95 -0.96 5.51 3.43
CA ILE A 95 -2.11 4.93 2.73
C ILE A 95 -3.36 5.83 2.73
N SER A 96 -3.35 6.93 3.47
CA SER A 96 -4.44 7.92 3.51
C SER A 96 -4.25 9.09 2.54
N THR A 97 -3.15 9.13 1.79
CA THR A 97 -2.94 10.15 0.76
C THR A 97 -4.01 10.07 -0.32
N PRO A 98 -4.43 11.21 -0.92
CA PRO A 98 -5.52 11.25 -1.90
C PRO A 98 -5.33 10.26 -3.05
N ASP A 99 -4.12 10.16 -3.60
CA ASP A 99 -3.81 9.26 -4.71
C ASP A 99 -3.96 7.79 -4.32
N VAL A 100 -3.42 7.39 -3.15
CA VAL A 100 -3.51 6.01 -2.67
C VAL A 100 -4.96 5.63 -2.39
N VAL A 101 -5.73 6.53 -1.78
CA VAL A 101 -7.17 6.32 -1.54
C VAL A 101 -7.93 6.18 -2.86
N ALA A 102 -7.64 7.01 -3.87
CA ALA A 102 -8.27 6.91 -5.19
C ALA A 102 -7.95 5.56 -5.86
N PHE A 103 -6.69 5.13 -5.86
CA PHE A 103 -6.29 3.82 -6.37
C PHE A 103 -6.95 2.66 -5.61
N ARG A 104 -7.05 2.74 -4.29
CA ARG A 104 -7.72 1.71 -3.48
C ARG A 104 -9.22 1.60 -3.80
N ARG A 105 -9.89 2.71 -4.12
CA ARG A 105 -11.29 2.70 -4.59
C ARG A 105 -11.43 1.98 -5.93
N VAL A 106 -10.53 2.27 -6.88
CA VAL A 106 -10.49 1.56 -8.17
C VAL A 106 -10.26 0.07 -7.94
N LEU A 107 -9.29 -0.30 -7.11
CA LEU A 107 -8.98 -1.69 -6.78
C LEU A 107 -10.20 -2.41 -6.16
N ALA A 108 -10.94 -1.76 -5.27
CA ALA A 108 -12.13 -2.32 -4.66
C ALA A 108 -13.26 -2.58 -5.68
N GLY A 109 -13.41 -1.69 -6.68
CA GLY A 109 -14.42 -1.84 -7.73
C GLY A 109 -14.03 -2.82 -8.84
N GLU A 110 -12.76 -2.82 -9.25
CA GLU A 110 -12.29 -3.50 -10.47
C GLU A 110 -11.44 -4.76 -10.17
N GLY A 111 -10.92 -4.89 -8.96
CA GLY A 111 -9.91 -5.89 -8.62
C GLY A 111 -10.28 -7.34 -8.96
N ALA A 112 -11.55 -7.70 -8.76
CA ALA A 112 -12.03 -9.05 -9.04
C ALA A 112 -12.30 -9.30 -10.54
N ARG A 113 -12.69 -8.25 -11.30
CA ARG A 113 -13.09 -8.37 -12.71
C ARG A 113 -11.91 -8.27 -13.66
N SER A 114 -10.99 -7.38 -13.38
CA SER A 114 -9.87 -7.05 -14.28
C SER A 114 -8.59 -7.83 -14.00
N GLY A 115 -8.52 -8.61 -12.91
CA GLY A 115 -7.30 -9.31 -12.50
C GLY A 115 -6.24 -8.42 -11.82
N ILE A 116 -6.51 -7.11 -11.63
CA ILE A 116 -5.58 -6.21 -10.92
C ILE A 116 -5.45 -6.55 -9.43
N GLY A 117 -6.48 -7.15 -8.83
CA GLY A 117 -6.48 -7.52 -7.41
C GLY A 117 -5.36 -8.48 -7.04
N PRO A 118 -5.32 -9.70 -7.60
CA PRO A 118 -4.24 -10.66 -7.36
C PRO A 118 -2.87 -10.11 -7.73
N LEU A 119 -2.77 -9.39 -8.85
CA LEU A 119 -1.51 -8.82 -9.32
C LEU A 119 -0.96 -7.77 -8.33
N PHE A 120 -1.81 -6.88 -7.83
CA PHE A 120 -1.45 -5.89 -6.82
C PHE A 120 -1.05 -6.56 -5.50
N TYR A 121 -1.86 -7.52 -5.02
CA TYR A 121 -1.60 -8.20 -3.74
C TYR A 121 -0.22 -8.87 -3.73
N GLN A 122 0.10 -9.63 -4.79
CA GLN A 122 1.36 -10.35 -4.90
C GLN A 122 2.59 -9.43 -4.97
N ASN A 123 2.47 -8.27 -5.62
CA ASN A 123 3.60 -7.36 -5.86
C ASN A 123 3.77 -6.27 -4.80
N GLY A 124 2.83 -6.11 -3.87
CA GLY A 124 2.86 -5.08 -2.83
C GLY A 124 2.49 -5.60 -1.45
N PRO A 125 1.19 -5.74 -1.12
CA PRO A 125 0.73 -6.09 0.21
C PRO A 125 1.34 -7.36 0.79
N LEU A 126 1.50 -8.42 -0.01
CA LEU A 126 2.10 -9.67 0.44
C LEU A 126 3.55 -9.46 0.93
N MET A 127 4.33 -8.65 0.23
CA MET A 127 5.70 -8.33 0.64
C MET A 127 5.73 -7.53 1.95
N GLY A 128 4.81 -6.56 2.09
CA GLY A 128 4.66 -5.79 3.32
C GLY A 128 4.28 -6.65 4.50
N LEU A 129 3.27 -7.51 4.34
CA LEU A 129 2.83 -8.46 5.38
C LEU A 129 3.94 -9.43 5.77
N THR A 130 4.71 -9.94 4.80
CA THR A 130 5.85 -10.81 5.08
C THR A 130 6.92 -10.11 5.92
N ARG A 131 7.22 -8.83 5.63
CA ARG A 131 8.17 -8.03 6.44
C ARG A 131 7.67 -7.82 7.86
N LEU A 132 6.38 -7.46 8.01
CA LEU A 132 5.76 -7.27 9.32
C LEU A 132 5.71 -8.59 10.11
N ALA A 133 5.40 -9.71 9.46
CA ALA A 133 5.42 -11.04 10.06
C ALA A 133 6.83 -11.40 10.55
N GLY A 134 7.87 -11.12 9.78
CA GLY A 134 9.26 -11.33 10.20
C GLY A 134 9.65 -10.48 11.43
N PHE A 135 9.15 -9.24 11.54
CA PHE A 135 9.30 -8.46 12.77
C PHE A 135 8.60 -9.15 13.95
N MET A 136 7.36 -9.60 13.77
CA MET A 136 6.61 -10.29 14.85
C MET A 136 7.28 -11.60 15.28
N GLU A 137 7.85 -12.38 14.35
CA GLU A 137 8.64 -13.58 14.68
C GLU A 137 9.83 -13.23 15.58
N ARG A 138 10.55 -12.15 15.29
CA ARG A 138 11.65 -11.69 16.15
C ARG A 138 11.16 -11.26 17.53
N GLN A 139 10.02 -10.56 17.63
CA GLN A 139 9.44 -10.17 18.92
C GLN A 139 8.98 -11.39 19.74
N MET A 140 8.48 -12.44 19.10
CA MET A 140 8.18 -13.73 19.75
C MET A 140 9.47 -14.40 20.26
N ALA A 141 10.52 -14.43 19.45
CA ALA A 141 11.82 -15.00 19.85
C ALA A 141 12.46 -14.24 21.04
N LEU A 142 12.23 -12.93 21.15
CA LEU A 142 12.66 -12.09 22.27
C LEU A 142 11.77 -12.22 23.51
N GLY A 143 10.71 -13.03 23.46
CA GLY A 143 9.76 -13.20 24.56
C GLY A 143 8.86 -11.99 24.84
N ARG A 144 8.73 -11.06 23.90
CA ARG A 144 7.91 -9.86 24.03
C ARG A 144 6.48 -10.04 23.46
N MET A 145 6.27 -11.11 22.70
CA MET A 145 5.00 -11.44 22.08
C MET A 145 4.69 -12.93 22.23
N LYS A 146 3.42 -13.28 22.44
CA LYS A 146 2.94 -14.67 22.49
C LYS A 146 3.22 -15.38 21.16
N ALA A 147 3.54 -16.67 21.24
CA ALA A 147 3.73 -17.51 20.06
C ALA A 147 2.39 -17.72 19.34
N VAL A 148 2.27 -17.15 18.14
CA VAL A 148 1.09 -17.22 17.26
C VAL A 148 1.54 -17.26 15.81
N PRO A 149 0.69 -17.64 14.84
CA PRO A 149 1.05 -17.53 13.43
C PRO A 149 1.38 -16.08 13.05
N ALA A 150 2.65 -15.79 12.79
CA ALA A 150 3.15 -14.42 12.61
C ALA A 150 2.48 -13.67 11.45
N PHE A 151 2.21 -14.37 10.35
CA PHE A 151 1.54 -13.76 9.19
C PHE A 151 0.11 -13.35 9.53
N THR A 152 -0.65 -14.20 10.24
CA THR A 152 -2.00 -13.88 10.72
C THR A 152 -1.99 -12.69 11.68
N ALA A 153 -1.01 -12.63 12.58
CA ALA A 153 -0.86 -11.49 13.49
C ALA A 153 -0.56 -10.20 12.72
N ALA A 154 0.27 -10.26 11.67
CA ALA A 154 0.55 -9.12 10.79
C ALA A 154 -0.73 -8.64 10.07
N GLU A 155 -1.52 -9.54 9.49
CA GLU A 155 -2.81 -9.20 8.86
C GLU A 155 -3.77 -8.53 9.84
N GLN A 156 -3.88 -9.07 11.07
CA GLN A 156 -4.76 -8.52 12.11
C GLN A 156 -4.31 -7.13 12.56
N PHE A 157 -2.99 -6.90 12.69
CA PHE A 157 -2.49 -5.57 13.03
C PHE A 157 -2.81 -4.54 11.94
N ILE A 158 -2.60 -4.87 10.66
CA ILE A 158 -2.97 -4.00 9.55
C ILE A 158 -4.48 -3.73 9.54
N ALA A 159 -5.31 -4.75 9.76
CA ALA A 159 -6.76 -4.59 9.84
C ALA A 159 -7.20 -3.66 10.99
N LEU A 160 -6.55 -3.74 12.15
CA LEU A 160 -6.77 -2.83 13.28
C LEU A 160 -6.40 -1.38 12.91
N CYS A 161 -5.26 -1.16 12.25
CA CYS A 161 -4.85 0.16 11.77
C CYS A 161 -5.88 0.75 10.79
N GLU A 162 -6.36 -0.04 9.84
CA GLU A 162 -7.30 0.41 8.83
C GLU A 162 -8.75 0.57 9.33
N SER A 163 -9.06 0.08 10.52
CA SER A 163 -10.40 0.17 11.11
C SER A 163 -10.80 1.64 11.40
N GLY A 164 -12.10 1.93 11.30
CA GLY A 164 -12.65 3.25 11.65
C GLY A 164 -12.47 4.30 10.54
N PRO A 165 -11.82 5.46 10.82
CA PRO A 165 -11.84 6.62 9.93
C PRO A 165 -11.35 6.37 8.51
N LEU A 166 -10.24 5.63 8.34
CA LEU A 166 -9.69 5.34 7.02
C LEU A 166 -10.63 4.49 6.18
N ARG A 167 -11.21 3.44 6.76
CA ARG A 167 -12.17 2.58 6.06
C ARG A 167 -13.38 3.38 5.59
N LEU A 168 -13.93 4.25 6.44
CA LEU A 168 -15.07 5.09 6.10
C LEU A 168 -14.70 6.12 5.02
N HIS A 169 -13.46 6.64 5.04
CA HIS A 169 -12.97 7.54 4.00
C HIS A 169 -12.83 6.82 2.65
N ILE A 170 -12.26 5.62 2.61
CA ILE A 170 -12.16 4.82 1.37
C ILE A 170 -13.55 4.52 0.79
N GLN A 171 -14.53 4.20 1.65
CA GLN A 171 -15.92 3.93 1.26
C GLN A 171 -16.71 5.18 0.84
N GLY A 172 -16.12 6.39 0.94
CA GLY A 172 -16.81 7.63 0.61
C GLY A 172 -17.85 8.09 1.64
N VAL A 173 -17.90 7.48 2.82
CA VAL A 173 -18.83 7.83 3.90
C VAL A 173 -18.42 9.14 4.57
N ARG A 174 -17.12 9.47 4.57
CA ARG A 174 -16.57 10.70 5.15
C ARG A 174 -15.43 11.27 4.30
N GLY A 175 -15.06 12.51 4.60
CA GLY A 175 -13.88 13.18 4.04
C GLY A 175 -12.53 12.61 4.55
N PRO A 176 -11.42 13.23 4.14
CA PRO A 176 -10.07 12.83 4.54
C PRO A 176 -9.91 12.73 6.06
N ILE A 177 -8.99 11.84 6.49
CA ILE A 177 -8.62 11.72 7.90
C ILE A 177 -7.56 12.78 8.25
N SER A 178 -7.67 13.34 9.44
CA SER A 178 -6.73 14.33 9.96
C SER A 178 -5.47 13.65 10.55
N PRO A 179 -4.34 14.37 10.68
CA PRO A 179 -3.16 13.85 11.35
C PRO A 179 -3.43 13.38 12.79
N ALA A 180 -4.31 14.04 13.53
CA ALA A 180 -4.69 13.64 14.88
C ALA A 180 -5.44 12.30 14.90
N GLU A 181 -6.36 12.09 13.97
CA GLU A 181 -7.07 10.81 13.81
C GLU A 181 -6.15 9.67 13.38
N ILE A 182 -5.10 9.96 12.58
CA ILE A 182 -4.08 8.97 12.23
C ILE A 182 -3.33 8.51 13.49
N VAL A 183 -2.90 9.45 14.33
CA VAL A 183 -2.20 9.13 15.59
C VAL A 183 -3.11 8.30 16.49
N GLU A 184 -4.35 8.74 16.73
CA GLU A 184 -5.31 8.02 17.56
C GLU A 184 -5.60 6.61 17.04
N ALA A 185 -5.75 6.44 15.73
CA ALA A 185 -6.00 5.13 15.12
C ALA A 185 -4.79 4.19 15.28
N ALA A 186 -3.57 4.69 15.08
CA ALA A 186 -2.35 3.93 15.24
C ALA A 186 -2.13 3.51 16.72
N ASP A 187 -2.30 4.43 17.66
CA ASP A 187 -2.17 4.17 19.08
C ASP A 187 -3.19 3.12 19.55
N ARG A 188 -4.46 3.29 19.19
CA ARG A 188 -5.52 2.33 19.50
C ARG A 188 -5.25 0.94 18.91
N ALA A 189 -4.77 0.87 17.66
CA ALA A 189 -4.44 -0.38 17.02
C ALA A 189 -3.30 -1.11 17.74
N ALA A 190 -2.23 -0.41 18.11
CA ALA A 190 -1.09 -0.97 18.82
C ALA A 190 -1.46 -1.40 20.24
N ASP A 191 -2.19 -0.57 20.99
CA ASP A 191 -2.61 -0.88 22.36
C ASP A 191 -3.55 -2.10 22.40
N LEU A 192 -4.51 -2.18 21.48
CA LEU A 192 -5.43 -3.32 21.38
C LEU A 192 -4.67 -4.60 20.97
N PHE A 193 -3.79 -4.50 19.96
CA PHE A 193 -3.01 -5.63 19.49
C PHE A 193 -2.11 -6.18 20.60
N THR A 194 -1.39 -5.33 21.30
CA THR A 194 -0.47 -5.74 22.36
C THR A 194 -1.19 -6.21 23.63
N SER A 195 -2.40 -5.74 23.91
CA SER A 195 -3.23 -6.31 24.98
C SER A 195 -3.59 -7.77 24.74
N GLY A 196 -3.75 -8.17 23.48
CA GLY A 196 -4.03 -9.55 23.08
C GLY A 196 -2.77 -10.41 22.95
N TYR A 197 -1.74 -9.88 22.31
CA TYR A 197 -0.56 -10.64 21.87
C TYR A 197 0.73 -10.33 22.64
N GLY A 198 0.84 -9.19 23.30
CA GLY A 198 2.01 -8.83 24.10
C GLY A 198 2.19 -9.72 25.34
N ILE A 199 3.43 -9.90 25.76
CA ILE A 199 3.80 -10.48 27.06
C ILE A 199 4.27 -9.29 27.92
N ARG A 200 3.70 -9.19 29.12
CA ARG A 200 4.06 -8.16 30.12
C ARG A 200 5.28 -8.57 30.90
#